data_372b26caa700a8848aa11dc39e17ebbf
#
_entry.id   372b26caa700a8848aa11dc39e17ebbf
#
_cell.length_a   1.000
_cell.length_b   1.000
_cell.length_c   1.000
_cell.angle_alpha   90.00
_cell.angle_beta   90.00
_cell.angle_gamma   90.00
#
_symmetry.space_group_name_H-M   'P 1'
#
loop_
_entity.id
_entity.type
_entity.pdbx_description
1 polymer ?
#
loop_
_entity_poly.entity_id
_entity_poly.type
_entity_poly.pdbx_seq_one_letter_code
_entity_poly.pdbx_strand_id
1 'polypeptide(L)'
;THNYFEVLDRLADEGRAIISYDQLGCGNSYVEGHSELWCSETWMNELIELRKYLGLDELHLLGQSWGGMLSIEYLCDHKPEGIKSVILSSTHPSARLWAQEQHRMIKFMSQEDQDAIAKAEATGNFDDPAYLAANERFMLLHAAGVPKDTDPECLRRPKKVGTDSYITAWGPNEYTPIGNLSNYEYRGKLKNIKEPALIINGANDLCTPLVAKTMYDSIPNSRWELFDDCRHVCFVEDTDRYCRLLNEWMEQND
;
A
#
# COMPACT_ATOMS: atom_id res chain seq x y z
N THR A 1 0.83 -9.05 -4.94
CA THR A 1 1.07 -9.60 -6.29
C THR A 1 1.15 -8.49 -7.32
N HIS A 2 1.90 -8.69 -8.41
CA HIS A 2 2.02 -7.72 -9.52
C HIS A 2 0.73 -7.54 -10.32
N ASN A 3 -0.14 -8.56 -10.37
CA ASN A 3 -1.26 -8.65 -11.31
C ASN A 3 -2.16 -7.40 -11.39
N TYR A 4 -2.55 -6.83 -10.26
CA TYR A 4 -3.43 -5.66 -10.29
C TYR A 4 -2.72 -4.36 -10.72
N PHE A 5 -1.39 -4.36 -10.74
CA PHE A 5 -0.60 -3.28 -11.30
C PHE A 5 -0.44 -3.32 -12.83
N GLU A 6 -0.81 -4.43 -13.50
CA GLU A 6 -0.76 -4.52 -14.95
C GLU A 6 -1.63 -3.47 -15.66
N VAL A 7 -2.60 -2.86 -14.98
CA VAL A 7 -3.32 -1.69 -15.50
C VAL A 7 -2.40 -0.49 -15.76
N LEU A 8 -1.21 -0.47 -15.16
CA LEU A 8 -0.18 0.55 -15.36
C LEU A 8 0.82 0.23 -16.47
N ASP A 9 0.75 -0.95 -17.10
CA ASP A 9 1.68 -1.36 -18.17
C ASP A 9 1.66 -0.38 -19.35
N ARG A 10 0.57 0.34 -19.54
CA ARG A 10 0.44 1.43 -20.52
C ARG A 10 1.46 2.58 -20.31
N LEU A 11 2.05 2.72 -19.14
CA LEU A 11 3.16 3.67 -18.92
C LEU A 11 4.40 3.30 -19.75
N ALA A 12 4.53 2.03 -20.17
CA ALA A 12 5.61 1.59 -21.05
C ALA A 12 5.45 2.13 -22.49
N ASP A 13 4.24 2.48 -22.90
CA ASP A 13 3.99 3.06 -24.24
C ASP A 13 4.66 4.43 -24.40
N GLU A 14 4.97 5.11 -23.30
CA GLU A 14 5.72 6.37 -23.24
C GLU A 14 7.26 6.17 -23.23
N GLY A 15 7.71 4.94 -23.48
CA GLY A 15 9.14 4.60 -23.59
C GLY A 15 9.85 4.32 -22.28
N ARG A 16 9.11 4.12 -21.18
CA ARG A 16 9.66 3.77 -19.86
C ARG A 16 9.66 2.26 -19.64
N ALA A 17 10.72 1.74 -19.04
CA ALA A 17 10.70 0.36 -18.53
C ALA A 17 9.89 0.30 -17.23
N ILE A 18 8.86 -0.54 -17.18
CA ILE A 18 8.06 -0.80 -15.98
C ILE A 18 8.50 -2.15 -15.41
N ILE A 19 8.89 -2.14 -14.14
CA ILE A 19 9.33 -3.34 -13.44
C ILE A 19 8.42 -3.55 -12.24
N SER A 20 7.71 -4.65 -12.25
CA SER A 20 6.91 -5.10 -11.12
C SER A 20 7.29 -6.53 -10.75
N TYR A 21 7.19 -6.88 -9.48
CA TYR A 21 7.53 -8.21 -9.01
C TYR A 21 6.53 -8.73 -7.97
N ASP A 22 6.45 -10.04 -7.85
CA ASP A 22 5.77 -10.68 -6.74
C ASP A 22 6.73 -10.78 -5.57
N GLN A 23 6.43 -10.09 -4.51
CA GLN A 23 7.21 -10.15 -3.28
C GLN A 23 7.17 -11.57 -2.68
N LEU A 24 8.24 -11.97 -2.03
CA LEU A 24 8.31 -13.28 -1.36
C LEU A 24 7.11 -13.49 -0.43
N GLY A 25 6.45 -14.64 -0.59
CA GLY A 25 5.22 -14.99 0.12
C GLY A 25 3.95 -14.78 -0.68
N CYS A 26 3.99 -14.19 -1.90
CA CYS A 26 2.79 -14.04 -2.72
C CYS A 26 3.06 -14.30 -4.21
N GLY A 27 1.98 -14.44 -4.99
CA GLY A 27 2.04 -14.61 -6.44
C GLY A 27 2.94 -15.77 -6.88
N ASN A 28 3.83 -15.49 -7.83
CA ASN A 28 4.81 -16.44 -8.33
C ASN A 28 5.97 -16.72 -7.33
N SER A 29 6.15 -15.85 -6.35
CA SER A 29 7.14 -15.98 -5.27
C SER A 29 6.53 -16.57 -3.98
N TYR A 30 5.36 -17.20 -4.09
CA TYR A 30 4.73 -17.83 -2.95
C TYR A 30 5.52 -19.06 -2.50
N VAL A 31 5.77 -19.13 -1.18
CA VAL A 31 6.30 -20.29 -0.48
C VAL A 31 5.41 -20.59 0.72
N GLU A 32 5.29 -21.85 1.10
CA GLU A 32 4.46 -22.29 2.20
C GLU A 32 5.30 -22.58 3.44
N GLY A 33 4.78 -22.25 4.63
CA GLY A 33 5.32 -22.72 5.90
C GLY A 33 6.60 -22.03 6.38
N HIS A 34 6.97 -20.87 5.88
CA HIS A 34 8.20 -20.14 6.25
C HIS A 34 7.89 -18.85 7.03
N SER A 35 7.19 -18.97 8.16
CA SER A 35 6.75 -17.79 8.95
C SER A 35 7.92 -16.92 9.45
N GLU A 36 9.10 -17.47 9.60
CA GLU A 36 10.33 -16.76 9.96
C GLU A 36 10.78 -15.75 8.90
N LEU A 37 10.32 -15.91 7.66
CA LEU A 37 10.65 -15.00 6.55
C LEU A 37 9.71 -13.78 6.47
N TRP A 38 8.57 -13.80 7.16
CA TRP A 38 7.56 -12.75 7.03
C TRP A 38 7.88 -11.54 7.90
N CYS A 39 8.94 -10.83 7.54
CA CYS A 39 9.38 -9.62 8.24
C CYS A 39 9.92 -8.56 7.27
N SER A 40 9.93 -7.32 7.70
CA SER A 40 10.40 -6.17 6.93
C SER A 40 11.82 -6.38 6.39
N GLU A 41 12.73 -6.93 7.19
CA GLU A 41 14.12 -7.17 6.79
C GLU A 41 14.24 -8.09 5.58
N THR A 42 13.45 -9.18 5.52
CA THR A 42 13.43 -10.09 4.38
C THR A 42 13.01 -9.37 3.10
N TRP A 43 11.91 -8.64 3.13
CA TRP A 43 11.39 -7.93 1.96
C TRP A 43 12.25 -6.72 1.58
N MET A 44 12.91 -6.10 2.53
CA MET A 44 13.89 -5.04 2.27
C MET A 44 15.12 -5.60 1.52
N ASN A 45 15.65 -6.72 2.00
CA ASN A 45 16.77 -7.39 1.34
C ASN A 45 16.40 -7.88 -0.07
N GLU A 46 15.18 -8.37 -0.26
CA GLU A 46 14.64 -8.74 -1.58
C GLU A 46 14.65 -7.53 -2.53
N LEU A 47 14.13 -6.38 -2.11
CA LEU A 47 14.13 -5.15 -2.92
C LEU A 47 15.57 -4.72 -3.30
N ILE A 48 16.48 -4.73 -2.35
CA ILE A 48 17.87 -4.33 -2.54
C ILE A 48 18.57 -5.27 -3.54
N GLU A 49 18.44 -6.57 -3.35
CA GLU A 49 19.11 -7.57 -4.22
C GLU A 49 18.46 -7.64 -5.61
N LEU A 50 17.14 -7.46 -5.72
CA LEU A 50 16.46 -7.38 -7.01
C LEU A 50 16.93 -6.17 -7.80
N ARG A 51 17.00 -5.00 -7.19
CA ARG A 51 17.52 -3.79 -7.80
C ARG A 51 18.94 -3.98 -8.31
N LYS A 52 19.81 -4.55 -7.50
CA LYS A 52 21.20 -4.85 -7.85
C LYS A 52 21.30 -5.88 -8.99
N TYR A 53 20.52 -6.97 -8.91
CA TYR A 53 20.51 -8.02 -9.93
C TYR A 53 20.09 -7.51 -11.30
N LEU A 54 19.13 -6.60 -11.35
CA LEU A 54 18.63 -5.99 -12.58
C LEU A 54 19.48 -4.80 -13.07
N GLY A 55 20.50 -4.38 -12.32
CA GLY A 55 21.36 -3.24 -12.68
C GLY A 55 20.60 -1.91 -12.72
N LEU A 56 19.64 -1.72 -11.82
CA LEU A 56 18.80 -0.51 -11.77
C LEU A 56 19.52 0.59 -10.97
N ASP A 57 20.45 1.28 -11.64
CA ASP A 57 21.22 2.37 -11.03
C ASP A 57 20.34 3.60 -10.74
N GLU A 58 19.47 3.97 -11.68
CA GLU A 58 18.53 5.08 -11.54
C GLU A 58 17.09 4.62 -11.78
N LEU A 59 16.16 5.03 -10.93
CA LEU A 59 14.74 4.68 -11.05
C LEU A 59 13.81 5.65 -10.31
N HIS A 60 12.55 5.67 -10.73
CA HIS A 60 11.44 6.16 -9.92
C HIS A 60 10.85 4.98 -9.15
N LEU A 61 10.68 5.13 -7.84
CA LEU A 61 10.17 4.06 -6.97
C LEU A 61 8.71 4.28 -6.66
N LEU A 62 7.85 3.36 -7.06
CA LEU A 62 6.43 3.39 -6.70
C LEU A 62 6.13 2.34 -5.65
N GLY A 63 5.59 2.78 -4.51
CA GLY A 63 5.09 1.92 -3.45
C GLY A 63 3.62 2.20 -3.14
N GLN A 64 2.77 1.18 -3.28
CA GLN A 64 1.37 1.26 -2.91
C GLN A 64 1.14 0.50 -1.61
N SER A 65 0.37 1.09 -0.67
CA SER A 65 0.02 0.47 0.61
C SER A 65 1.28 -0.03 1.35
N TRP A 66 1.39 -1.33 1.62
CA TRP A 66 2.61 -1.94 2.18
C TRP A 66 3.88 -1.59 1.37
N GLY A 67 3.81 -1.57 0.04
CA GLY A 67 4.95 -1.16 -0.80
C GLY A 67 5.42 0.27 -0.52
N GLY A 68 4.52 1.16 -0.14
CA GLY A 68 4.87 2.52 0.29
C GLY A 68 5.54 2.55 1.67
N MET A 69 5.10 1.71 2.61
CA MET A 69 5.80 1.54 3.90
C MET A 69 7.23 1.07 3.68
N LEU A 70 7.42 0.05 2.83
CA LEU A 70 8.75 -0.46 2.46
C LEU A 70 9.61 0.62 1.80
N SER A 71 9.02 1.44 0.92
CA SER A 71 9.73 2.55 0.27
C SER A 71 10.16 3.63 1.28
N ILE A 72 9.31 3.97 2.25
CA ILE A 72 9.64 4.91 3.33
C ILE A 72 10.81 4.39 4.17
N GLU A 73 10.76 3.11 4.58
CA GLU A 73 11.84 2.46 5.33
C GLU A 73 13.14 2.46 4.52
N TYR A 74 13.06 2.09 3.23
CA TYR A 74 14.21 2.06 2.33
C TYR A 74 14.90 3.42 2.22
N LEU A 75 14.14 4.49 1.99
CA LEU A 75 14.69 5.84 1.88
C LEU A 75 15.22 6.37 3.23
N CYS A 76 14.53 6.10 4.33
CA CYS A 76 14.92 6.63 5.63
C CYS A 76 16.14 5.93 6.23
N ASP A 77 16.21 4.62 6.14
CA ASP A 77 17.20 3.81 6.87
C ASP A 77 18.34 3.31 5.99
N HIS A 78 18.09 2.99 4.72
CA HIS A 78 19.12 2.51 3.78
C HIS A 78 19.70 3.62 2.89
N LYS A 79 18.96 4.71 2.67
CA LYS A 79 19.41 5.90 1.89
C LYS A 79 20.02 5.51 0.54
N PRO A 80 19.29 4.81 -0.30
CA PRO A 80 19.79 4.34 -1.59
C PRO A 80 20.17 5.50 -2.51
N GLU A 81 21.22 5.33 -3.29
CA GLU A 81 21.53 6.24 -4.39
C GLU A 81 20.67 5.94 -5.61
N GLY A 82 20.49 6.92 -6.49
CA GLY A 82 19.83 6.75 -7.79
C GLY A 82 18.30 6.67 -7.74
N ILE A 83 17.65 7.02 -6.63
CA ILE A 83 16.19 7.20 -6.60
C ILE A 83 15.88 8.61 -7.10
N LYS A 84 15.41 8.72 -8.35
CA LYS A 84 15.01 10.00 -8.97
C LYS A 84 13.81 10.63 -8.29
N SER A 85 12.81 9.82 -7.98
CA SER A 85 11.66 10.23 -7.18
C SER A 85 10.98 9.00 -6.54
N VAL A 86 10.15 9.25 -5.52
CA VAL A 86 9.31 8.23 -4.90
C VAL A 86 7.83 8.58 -5.07
N ILE A 87 7.02 7.59 -5.40
CA ILE A 87 5.56 7.69 -5.44
C ILE A 87 4.99 6.85 -4.29
N LEU A 88 4.39 7.54 -3.32
CA LEU A 88 3.78 6.97 -2.13
C LEU A 88 2.26 6.94 -2.33
N SER A 89 1.76 5.82 -2.82
CA SER A 89 0.36 5.64 -3.18
C SER A 89 -0.40 4.91 -2.09
N SER A 90 -1.44 5.53 -1.53
CA SER A 90 -2.37 4.92 -0.56
C SER A 90 -1.63 4.21 0.59
N THR A 91 -0.62 4.86 1.16
CA THR A 91 0.27 4.29 2.18
C THR A 91 0.32 5.13 3.45
N HIS A 92 1.12 4.72 4.42
CA HIS A 92 1.22 5.41 5.71
C HIS A 92 2.62 5.34 6.34
N PRO A 93 2.97 6.33 7.17
CA PRO A 93 4.26 6.35 7.87
C PRO A 93 4.21 5.75 9.28
N SER A 94 3.05 5.25 9.74
CA SER A 94 2.86 4.81 11.12
C SER A 94 1.68 3.86 11.25
N ALA A 95 1.93 2.65 11.74
CA ALA A 95 0.88 1.66 12.03
C ALA A 95 -0.13 2.18 13.05
N ARG A 96 0.36 2.92 14.05
CA ARG A 96 -0.50 3.54 15.06
C ARG A 96 -1.43 4.60 14.47
N LEU A 97 -0.91 5.49 13.62
CA LEU A 97 -1.73 6.52 12.96
C LEU A 97 -2.77 5.88 12.05
N TRP A 98 -2.35 4.87 11.29
CA TRP A 98 -3.25 4.09 10.44
C TRP A 98 -4.40 3.49 11.23
N ALA A 99 -4.11 2.71 12.27
CA ALA A 99 -5.14 2.10 13.11
C ALA A 99 -6.10 3.13 13.74
N GLN A 100 -5.57 4.27 14.22
CA GLN A 100 -6.39 5.35 14.76
C GLN A 100 -7.39 5.91 13.74
N GLU A 101 -6.95 6.11 12.51
CA GLU A 101 -7.79 6.63 11.43
C GLU A 101 -8.81 5.60 10.94
N GLN A 102 -8.43 4.31 10.86
CA GLN A 102 -9.37 3.24 10.55
C GLN A 102 -10.49 3.17 11.61
N HIS A 103 -10.14 3.17 12.89
CA HIS A 103 -11.12 3.17 13.97
C HIS A 103 -12.00 4.44 14.00
N ARG A 104 -11.45 5.58 13.54
CA ARG A 104 -12.27 6.79 13.33
C ARG A 104 -13.31 6.57 12.23
N MET A 105 -12.96 5.94 11.12
CA MET A 105 -13.89 5.62 10.04
C MET A 105 -14.94 4.59 10.46
N ILE A 106 -14.55 3.57 11.21
CA ILE A 106 -15.48 2.56 11.76
C ILE A 106 -16.62 3.21 12.57
N LYS A 107 -16.36 4.34 13.27
CA LYS A 107 -17.41 5.07 14.01
C LYS A 107 -18.52 5.64 13.13
N PHE A 108 -18.36 5.70 11.83
CA PHE A 108 -19.39 6.11 10.88
C PHE A 108 -20.17 4.93 10.28
N MET A 109 -19.82 3.70 10.63
CA MET A 109 -20.59 2.51 10.28
C MET A 109 -21.83 2.36 11.18
N SER A 110 -22.69 1.39 10.87
CA SER A 110 -23.82 1.06 11.74
C SER A 110 -23.36 0.63 13.14
N GLN A 111 -24.20 0.83 14.16
CA GLN A 111 -23.85 0.39 15.53
C GLN A 111 -23.60 -1.13 15.58
N GLU A 112 -24.36 -1.90 14.81
CA GLU A 112 -24.19 -3.36 14.69
C GLU A 112 -22.80 -3.72 14.18
N ASP A 113 -22.31 -3.03 13.15
CA ASP A 113 -20.98 -3.25 12.60
C ASP A 113 -19.88 -2.86 13.59
N GLN A 114 -20.03 -1.72 14.26
CA GLN A 114 -19.10 -1.27 15.29
C GLN A 114 -18.99 -2.28 16.43
N ASP A 115 -20.12 -2.80 16.91
CA ASP A 115 -20.18 -3.78 18.01
C ASP A 115 -19.55 -5.13 17.58
N ALA A 116 -19.80 -5.57 16.34
CA ALA A 116 -19.21 -6.79 15.79
C ALA A 116 -17.68 -6.70 15.69
N ILE A 117 -17.16 -5.58 15.18
CA ILE A 117 -15.72 -5.32 15.08
C ILE A 117 -15.09 -5.25 16.49
N ALA A 118 -15.67 -4.46 17.40
CA ALA A 118 -15.17 -4.32 18.76
C ALA A 118 -15.15 -5.66 19.52
N LYS A 119 -16.18 -6.49 19.33
CA LYS A 119 -16.24 -7.85 19.92
C LYS A 119 -15.12 -8.74 19.37
N ALA A 120 -14.88 -8.73 18.06
CA ALA A 120 -13.83 -9.54 17.44
C ALA A 120 -12.45 -9.13 17.94
N GLU A 121 -12.17 -7.83 18.02
CA GLU A 121 -10.90 -7.30 18.56
C GLU A 121 -10.71 -7.68 20.05
N ALA A 122 -11.76 -7.59 20.85
CA ALA A 122 -11.70 -7.91 22.29
C ALA A 122 -11.51 -9.40 22.57
N THR A 123 -12.03 -10.28 21.69
CA THR A 123 -12.00 -11.74 21.89
C THR A 123 -10.92 -12.46 21.06
N GLY A 124 -10.37 -11.77 20.03
CA GLY A 124 -9.49 -12.38 19.04
C GLY A 124 -10.23 -13.33 18.07
N ASN A 125 -11.56 -13.33 18.08
CA ASN A 125 -12.36 -14.18 17.19
C ASN A 125 -12.72 -13.41 15.89
N PHE A 126 -11.83 -13.47 14.93
CA PHE A 126 -12.01 -12.87 13.60
C PHE A 126 -12.72 -13.78 12.58
N ASP A 127 -13.23 -14.93 13.02
CA ASP A 127 -14.06 -15.86 12.22
C ASP A 127 -15.56 -15.70 12.53
N ASP A 128 -15.95 -14.81 13.43
CA ASP A 128 -17.36 -14.53 13.77
C ASP A 128 -18.10 -14.01 12.52
N PRO A 129 -19.22 -14.61 12.09
CA PRO A 129 -19.93 -14.20 10.87
C PRO A 129 -20.38 -12.74 10.87
N ALA A 130 -20.74 -12.18 12.04
CA ALA A 130 -21.12 -10.76 12.13
C ALA A 130 -19.90 -9.85 11.88
N TYR A 131 -18.75 -10.23 12.43
CA TYR A 131 -17.49 -9.53 12.15
C TYR A 131 -17.11 -9.62 10.67
N LEU A 132 -17.14 -10.79 10.06
CA LEU A 132 -16.79 -10.97 8.65
C LEU A 132 -17.65 -10.08 7.75
N ALA A 133 -18.96 -10.02 8.01
CA ALA A 133 -19.88 -9.16 7.27
C ALA A 133 -19.60 -7.65 7.50
N ALA A 134 -19.26 -7.25 8.72
CA ALA A 134 -18.89 -5.86 9.03
C ALA A 134 -17.56 -5.47 8.35
N ASN A 135 -16.57 -6.35 8.40
CA ASN A 135 -15.27 -6.16 7.74
C ASN A 135 -15.41 -6.06 6.22
N GLU A 136 -16.22 -6.91 5.60
CA GLU A 136 -16.50 -6.83 4.16
C GLU A 136 -17.10 -5.46 3.78
N ARG A 137 -18.10 -4.99 4.56
CA ARG A 137 -18.69 -3.65 4.31
C ARG A 137 -17.64 -2.54 4.44
N PHE A 138 -16.79 -2.59 5.45
CA PHE A 138 -15.70 -1.64 5.64
C PHE A 138 -14.74 -1.64 4.44
N MET A 139 -14.31 -2.82 4.00
CA MET A 139 -13.41 -2.96 2.86
C MET A 139 -14.04 -2.47 1.54
N LEU A 140 -15.34 -2.73 1.34
CA LEU A 140 -16.08 -2.21 0.17
C LEU A 140 -16.19 -0.68 0.17
N LEU A 141 -16.27 -0.05 1.34
CA LEU A 141 -16.33 1.40 1.47
C LEU A 141 -14.96 2.07 1.24
N HIS A 142 -13.87 1.44 1.66
CA HIS A 142 -12.58 2.12 1.78
C HIS A 142 -11.43 1.47 1.01
N ALA A 143 -11.48 0.16 0.72
CA ALA A 143 -10.40 -0.51 0.01
C ALA A 143 -10.67 -0.60 -1.50
N ALA A 144 -11.59 -1.43 -1.92
CA ALA A 144 -11.90 -1.65 -3.32
C ALA A 144 -13.31 -2.21 -3.50
N GLY A 145 -13.92 -1.98 -4.66
CA GLY A 145 -15.11 -2.69 -5.08
C GLY A 145 -14.82 -4.11 -5.56
N VAL A 146 -15.89 -4.90 -5.71
CA VAL A 146 -15.79 -6.20 -6.37
C VAL A 146 -15.52 -5.97 -7.87
N PRO A 147 -14.52 -6.63 -8.47
CA PRO A 147 -14.27 -6.53 -9.90
C PRO A 147 -15.51 -6.93 -10.72
N LYS A 148 -15.81 -6.17 -11.75
CA LYS A 148 -16.93 -6.40 -12.68
C LYS A 148 -16.45 -7.19 -13.89
N ASP A 149 -17.36 -7.85 -14.61
CA ASP A 149 -17.04 -8.59 -15.84
C ASP A 149 -16.41 -7.70 -16.94
N THR A 150 -16.68 -6.40 -16.89
CA THR A 150 -16.13 -5.41 -17.82
C THR A 150 -14.74 -4.90 -17.45
N ASP A 151 -14.25 -5.19 -16.24
CA ASP A 151 -12.94 -4.74 -15.80
C ASP A 151 -11.82 -5.53 -16.52
N PRO A 152 -10.61 -4.98 -16.61
CA PRO A 152 -9.46 -5.67 -17.16
C PRO A 152 -9.26 -7.07 -16.58
N GLU A 153 -8.79 -8.00 -17.42
CA GLU A 153 -8.62 -9.41 -17.03
C GLU A 153 -7.67 -9.56 -15.82
N CYS A 154 -6.61 -8.76 -15.76
CA CYS A 154 -5.64 -8.75 -14.65
C CYS A 154 -6.28 -8.46 -13.28
N LEU A 155 -7.42 -7.77 -13.23
CA LEU A 155 -8.16 -7.52 -12.00
C LEU A 155 -9.08 -8.68 -11.60
N ARG A 156 -9.53 -9.48 -12.58
CA ARG A 156 -10.51 -10.56 -12.40
C ARG A 156 -9.91 -11.93 -12.20
N ARG A 157 -8.69 -12.17 -12.73
CA ARG A 157 -8.03 -13.47 -12.59
C ARG A 157 -7.74 -13.81 -11.14
N PRO A 158 -7.76 -15.12 -10.76
CA PRO A 158 -7.36 -15.56 -9.43
C PRO A 158 -5.93 -15.15 -9.10
N LYS A 159 -5.72 -14.70 -7.88
CA LYS A 159 -4.41 -14.26 -7.37
C LYS A 159 -4.01 -15.11 -6.17
N LYS A 160 -2.76 -15.53 -6.12
CA LYS A 160 -2.23 -16.21 -4.95
C LYS A 160 -1.75 -15.15 -3.95
N VAL A 161 -2.66 -14.73 -3.07
CA VAL A 161 -2.34 -13.76 -2.02
C VAL A 161 -1.54 -14.43 -0.90
N GLY A 162 -0.64 -13.67 -0.29
CA GLY A 162 0.17 -14.14 0.83
C GLY A 162 -0.56 -13.96 2.17
N THR A 163 -1.60 -14.75 2.41
CA THR A 163 -2.40 -14.62 3.63
C THR A 163 -1.56 -14.80 4.88
N ASP A 164 -0.69 -15.83 4.93
CA ASP A 164 0.17 -16.10 6.08
C ASP A 164 1.17 -14.97 6.32
N SER A 165 1.78 -14.46 5.25
CA SER A 165 2.71 -13.34 5.35
C SER A 165 2.01 -12.05 5.80
N TYR A 166 0.79 -11.81 5.32
CA TYR A 166 -0.01 -10.65 5.73
C TYR A 166 -0.40 -10.74 7.23
N ILE A 167 -0.96 -11.87 7.67
CA ILE A 167 -1.37 -12.05 9.07
C ILE A 167 -0.17 -11.94 10.02
N THR A 168 0.97 -12.56 9.66
CA THR A 168 2.18 -12.53 10.48
C THR A 168 2.76 -11.12 10.57
N ALA A 169 2.79 -10.39 9.45
CA ALA A 169 3.38 -9.06 9.40
C ALA A 169 2.44 -7.99 9.96
N TRP A 170 1.18 -8.00 9.57
CA TRP A 170 0.22 -6.95 9.90
C TRP A 170 -0.80 -7.39 10.96
N GLY A 171 -1.62 -8.38 10.63
CA GLY A 171 -2.67 -8.85 11.50
C GLY A 171 -3.88 -9.36 10.73
N PRO A 172 -5.02 -9.55 11.40
CA PRO A 172 -6.21 -10.18 10.82
C PRO A 172 -6.98 -9.29 9.83
N ASN A 173 -6.74 -7.97 9.85
CA ASN A 173 -7.46 -6.98 9.04
C ASN A 173 -6.67 -5.66 8.97
N GLU A 174 -7.18 -4.66 8.25
CA GLU A 174 -6.51 -3.38 8.04
C GLU A 174 -6.40 -2.50 9.30
N TYR A 175 -7.29 -2.64 10.27
CA TYR A 175 -7.39 -1.76 11.43
C TYR A 175 -6.83 -2.36 12.74
N THR A 176 -6.44 -3.63 12.73
CA THR A 176 -5.89 -4.33 13.92
C THR A 176 -4.45 -4.79 13.69
N PRO A 177 -3.47 -3.85 13.62
CA PRO A 177 -2.07 -4.18 13.37
C PRO A 177 -1.43 -4.78 14.63
N ILE A 178 -1.51 -6.10 14.77
CA ILE A 178 -0.94 -6.86 15.88
C ILE A 178 0.23 -7.78 15.47
N GLY A 179 0.59 -7.78 14.20
CA GLY A 179 1.74 -8.49 13.66
C GLY A 179 3.07 -7.82 13.99
N ASN A 180 4.16 -8.29 13.37
CA ASN A 180 5.50 -7.79 13.65
C ASN A 180 5.74 -6.36 13.14
N LEU A 181 4.88 -5.81 12.27
CA LEU A 181 4.87 -4.42 11.83
C LEU A 181 4.06 -3.49 12.75
N SER A 182 3.48 -3.98 13.85
CA SER A 182 2.67 -3.18 14.77
C SER A 182 3.39 -1.95 15.34
N ASN A 183 4.71 -2.00 15.43
CA ASN A 183 5.56 -0.91 15.87
C ASN A 183 6.18 -0.07 14.73
N TYR A 184 5.71 -0.25 13.47
CA TYR A 184 6.18 0.55 12.35
C TYR A 184 5.87 2.03 12.57
N GLU A 185 6.93 2.86 12.70
CA GLU A 185 6.79 4.28 13.05
C GLU A 185 7.91 5.12 12.40
N TYR A 186 7.58 5.82 11.33
CA TYR A 186 8.52 6.61 10.54
C TYR A 186 8.20 8.11 10.51
N ARG A 187 7.14 8.60 11.17
CA ARG A 187 6.77 10.03 11.15
C ARG A 187 7.94 10.96 11.49
N GLY A 188 8.72 10.59 12.51
CA GLY A 188 9.89 11.39 12.91
C GLY A 188 11.06 11.35 11.92
N LYS A 189 11.09 10.36 11.02
CA LYS A 189 12.16 10.17 10.03
C LYS A 189 11.80 10.72 8.63
N LEU A 190 10.54 11.01 8.32
CA LEU A 190 10.09 11.46 6.99
C LEU A 190 10.86 12.67 6.48
N LYS A 191 11.27 13.58 7.35
CA LYS A 191 12.12 14.74 7.02
C LYS A 191 13.49 14.37 6.42
N ASN A 192 13.90 13.12 6.54
CA ASN A 192 15.15 12.61 5.99
C ASN A 192 15.03 12.19 4.52
N ILE A 193 13.81 11.99 4.01
CA ILE A 193 13.56 11.73 2.59
C ILE A 193 13.88 13.02 1.83
N LYS A 194 14.87 12.94 0.94
CA LYS A 194 15.38 14.09 0.15
C LYS A 194 14.88 14.04 -1.30
N GLU A 195 14.53 12.86 -1.74
CA GLU A 195 14.02 12.59 -3.07
C GLU A 195 12.68 13.31 -3.25
N PRO A 196 12.38 13.82 -4.46
CA PRO A 196 11.05 14.29 -4.78
C PRO A 196 10.01 13.21 -4.48
N ALA A 197 8.97 13.55 -3.72
CA ALA A 197 7.95 12.59 -3.29
C ALA A 197 6.55 12.99 -3.79
N LEU A 198 5.90 12.11 -4.54
CA LEU A 198 4.50 12.24 -4.91
C LEU A 198 3.65 11.37 -3.98
N ILE A 199 2.75 12.00 -3.25
CA ILE A 199 1.81 11.33 -2.34
C ILE A 199 0.45 11.28 -3.03
N ILE A 200 -0.13 10.09 -3.15
CA ILE A 200 -1.43 9.87 -3.80
C ILE A 200 -2.34 9.11 -2.84
N ASN A 201 -3.59 9.54 -2.72
CA ASN A 201 -4.63 8.76 -2.05
C ASN A 201 -6.02 9.12 -2.56
N GLY A 202 -7.00 8.25 -2.31
CA GLY A 202 -8.41 8.51 -2.56
C GLY A 202 -9.08 9.26 -1.40
N ALA A 203 -10.18 9.97 -1.68
CA ALA A 203 -10.94 10.67 -0.65
C ALA A 203 -11.61 9.69 0.33
N ASN A 204 -11.96 8.49 -0.14
CA ASN A 204 -12.59 7.43 0.66
C ASN A 204 -11.61 6.27 0.98
N ASP A 205 -10.32 6.54 0.89
CA ASP A 205 -9.24 5.56 1.06
C ASP A 205 -9.06 5.11 2.52
N LEU A 206 -8.52 3.90 2.70
CA LEU A 206 -7.90 3.46 3.96
C LEU A 206 -6.79 4.44 4.39
N CYS A 207 -5.96 4.91 3.44
CA CYS A 207 -5.06 6.04 3.64
C CYS A 207 -5.86 7.34 3.65
N THR A 208 -6.43 7.69 4.80
CA THR A 208 -7.24 8.90 4.91
C THR A 208 -6.46 10.17 4.52
N PRO A 209 -7.14 11.26 4.12
CA PRO A 209 -6.47 12.53 3.85
C PRO A 209 -5.60 13.02 5.02
N LEU A 210 -5.91 12.66 6.28
CA LEU A 210 -5.07 12.98 7.43
C LEU A 210 -3.75 12.21 7.41
N VAL A 211 -3.78 10.94 7.03
CA VAL A 211 -2.58 10.10 6.89
C VAL A 211 -1.69 10.65 5.77
N ALA A 212 -2.27 10.91 4.59
CA ALA A 212 -1.55 11.49 3.45
C ALA A 212 -0.96 12.87 3.80
N LYS A 213 -1.75 13.73 4.46
CA LYS A 213 -1.29 15.05 4.92
C LYS A 213 -0.12 14.96 5.90
N THR A 214 -0.10 13.96 6.77
CA THR A 214 1.02 13.76 7.70
C THR A 214 2.33 13.51 6.96
N MET A 215 2.30 12.77 5.86
CA MET A 215 3.48 12.58 5.00
C MET A 215 3.83 13.88 4.25
N TYR A 216 2.85 14.53 3.66
CA TYR A 216 3.03 15.78 2.93
C TYR A 216 3.65 16.88 3.79
N ASP A 217 3.16 17.09 5.01
CA ASP A 217 3.68 18.11 5.93
C ASP A 217 5.11 17.79 6.42
N SER A 218 5.55 16.54 6.32
CA SER A 218 6.81 16.07 6.91
C SER A 218 7.91 15.78 5.90
N ILE A 219 7.59 15.54 4.63
CA ILE A 219 8.57 15.29 3.56
C ILE A 219 8.86 16.64 2.86
N PRO A 220 10.11 17.14 2.89
CA PRO A 220 10.41 18.50 2.47
C PRO A 220 10.11 18.81 0.99
N ASN A 221 10.34 17.84 0.09
CA ASN A 221 10.13 18.00 -1.34
C ASN A 221 9.00 17.09 -1.81
N SER A 222 7.78 17.40 -1.38
CA SER A 222 6.62 16.57 -1.67
C SER A 222 5.48 17.34 -2.35
N ARG A 223 4.73 16.59 -3.17
CA ARG A 223 3.46 17.00 -3.78
C ARG A 223 2.40 16.01 -3.35
N TRP A 224 1.19 16.48 -3.06
CA TRP A 224 0.06 15.63 -2.68
C TRP A 224 -1.09 15.79 -3.68
N GLU A 225 -1.58 14.65 -4.17
CA GLU A 225 -2.71 14.55 -5.09
C GLU A 225 -3.82 13.70 -4.46
N LEU A 226 -4.97 14.31 -4.26
CA LEU A 226 -6.18 13.65 -3.77
C LEU A 226 -7.08 13.28 -4.95
N PHE A 227 -7.50 12.02 -5.00
CA PHE A 227 -8.45 11.49 -5.97
C PHE A 227 -9.86 11.44 -5.35
N ASP A 228 -10.72 12.36 -5.73
CA ASP A 228 -11.98 12.70 -5.04
C ASP A 228 -12.95 11.51 -4.97
N ASP A 229 -13.08 10.73 -6.04
CA ASP A 229 -14.04 9.62 -6.16
C ASP A 229 -13.39 8.24 -5.95
N CYS A 230 -12.12 8.19 -5.49
CA CYS A 230 -11.38 6.96 -5.35
C CYS A 230 -11.25 6.51 -3.89
N ARG A 231 -11.00 5.20 -3.76
CA ARG A 231 -10.65 4.50 -2.54
C ARG A 231 -9.16 4.12 -2.55
N HIS A 232 -8.80 3.00 -1.95
CA HIS A 232 -7.41 2.54 -1.78
C HIS A 232 -6.68 2.15 -3.08
N VAL A 233 -7.39 1.92 -4.14
CA VAL A 233 -6.83 1.49 -5.42
C VAL A 233 -7.06 2.53 -6.52
N CYS A 234 -6.65 3.78 -6.29
CA CYS A 234 -6.83 4.90 -7.22
C CYS A 234 -6.34 4.57 -8.63
N PHE A 235 -5.25 3.80 -8.76
CA PHE A 235 -4.68 3.37 -10.04
C PHE A 235 -5.59 2.42 -10.84
N VAL A 236 -6.58 1.79 -10.18
CA VAL A 236 -7.63 0.98 -10.81
C VAL A 236 -8.87 1.82 -11.07
N GLU A 237 -9.27 2.65 -10.09
CA GLU A 237 -10.55 3.37 -10.12
C GLU A 237 -10.52 4.59 -11.05
N ASP A 238 -9.37 5.22 -11.23
CA ASP A 238 -9.12 6.28 -12.21
C ASP A 238 -7.75 6.11 -12.87
N THR A 239 -7.59 5.01 -13.61
CA THR A 239 -6.33 4.62 -14.27
C THR A 239 -5.82 5.71 -15.20
N ASP A 240 -6.70 6.39 -15.93
CA ASP A 240 -6.30 7.41 -16.90
C ASP A 240 -5.69 8.65 -16.23
N ARG A 241 -6.30 9.15 -15.17
CA ARG A 241 -5.77 10.26 -14.39
C ARG A 241 -4.48 9.84 -13.70
N TYR A 242 -4.46 8.64 -13.14
CA TYR A 242 -3.31 8.11 -12.41
C TYR A 242 -2.08 8.00 -13.33
N CYS A 243 -2.22 7.40 -14.52
CA CYS A 243 -1.11 7.27 -15.46
C CYS A 243 -0.62 8.63 -16.00
N ARG A 244 -1.53 9.56 -16.33
CA ARG A 244 -1.11 10.93 -16.70
C ARG A 244 -0.30 11.61 -15.61
N LEU A 245 -0.77 11.53 -14.36
CA LEU A 245 -0.06 12.11 -13.22
C LEU A 245 1.32 11.49 -13.04
N LEU A 246 1.46 10.17 -13.17
CA LEU A 246 2.75 9.50 -13.07
C LEU A 246 3.72 9.92 -14.19
N ASN A 247 3.26 9.99 -15.44
CA ASN A 247 4.08 10.43 -16.55
C ASN A 247 4.58 11.87 -16.33
N GLU A 248 3.67 12.80 -16.03
CA GLU A 248 4.03 14.18 -15.72
C GLU A 248 5.03 14.29 -14.56
N TRP A 249 4.83 13.51 -13.51
CA TRP A 249 5.71 13.50 -12.34
C TRP A 249 7.10 12.96 -12.66
N MET A 250 7.18 11.84 -13.37
CA MET A 250 8.46 11.22 -13.73
C MET A 250 9.24 12.10 -14.71
N GLU A 251 8.58 12.72 -15.72
CA GLU A 251 9.21 13.66 -16.65
C GLU A 251 9.82 14.88 -15.95
N GLN A 252 9.17 15.37 -14.90
CA GLN A 252 9.66 16.52 -14.11
C GLN A 252 10.87 16.18 -13.24
N ASN A 253 11.12 14.89 -12.99
CA ASN A 253 12.15 14.40 -12.08
C ASN A 253 13.17 13.46 -12.74
N ASP A 254 13.24 13.42 -14.06
CA ASP A 254 14.22 12.66 -14.85
C ASP A 254 15.66 13.18 -14.74
#